data_146e3b8dc2c349af06b4d3df30349983
#
_entry.id   146e3b8dc2c349af06b4d3df30349983
#
_cell.length_a   1.000
_cell.length_b   1.000
_cell.length_c   1.000
_cell.angle_alpha   90.00
_cell.angle_beta   90.00
_cell.angle_gamma   90.00
#
_symmetry.space_group_name_H-M   'P 1'
#
loop_
_entity.id
_entity.type
_entity.pdbx_description
1 polymer ?
#
loop_
_entity_poly.entity_id
_entity_poly.type
_entity_poly.pdbx_seq_one_letter_code
_entity_poly.pdbx_strand_id
1 'polypeptide(L)'
;MEQSEKLRTISYSGIFLSCFSDYSEKCIHAAPEHVLVYVYSGEQVIEDRDKQITIQAGECAFIRRNHRLMMYKNSKGEELYKGISLTFNRTMLRAFYSRLNRSDVPKKVPVSDQNIIKITPRTDITSLFQSLTPYFDDNVKPTDSVTQLKLQEGIYALLNSSDNFFPIL
;
A
#
# COMPACT_ATOMS: atom_id res chain seq x y z
N MET A 1 2.26 20.87 -29.58
CA MET A 1 3.30 20.31 -28.69
C MET A 1 2.57 19.76 -27.47
N GLU A 2 2.23 18.49 -27.53
CA GLU A 2 1.68 17.79 -26.37
C GLU A 2 2.78 17.62 -25.35
N GLN A 3 2.63 18.28 -24.21
CA GLN A 3 3.44 17.97 -23.05
C GLN A 3 3.05 16.55 -22.60
N SER A 4 3.93 15.59 -22.84
CA SER A 4 3.83 14.27 -22.22
C SER A 4 3.71 14.49 -20.70
N GLU A 5 2.53 14.26 -20.17
CA GLU A 5 2.32 14.31 -18.72
C GLU A 5 3.12 13.19 -18.07
N LYS A 6 4.27 13.57 -17.56
CA LYS A 6 5.16 12.68 -16.82
C LYS A 6 4.48 12.16 -15.56
N LEU A 7 4.95 11.01 -15.07
CA LEU A 7 4.66 10.49 -13.75
C LEU A 7 4.53 11.60 -12.71
N ARG A 8 3.35 11.74 -12.14
CA ARG A 8 3.13 12.60 -10.97
C ARG A 8 3.26 11.75 -9.72
N THR A 9 4.22 12.10 -8.88
CA THR A 9 4.45 11.46 -7.59
C THR A 9 4.26 12.47 -6.48
N ILE A 10 3.47 12.10 -5.47
CA ILE A 10 3.27 12.91 -4.26
C ILE A 10 3.63 12.02 -3.08
N SER A 11 4.45 12.54 -2.17
CA SER A 11 4.88 11.82 -0.97
C SER A 11 4.63 12.66 0.28
N TYR A 12 3.98 12.03 1.25
CA TYR A 12 3.83 12.55 2.61
C TYR A 12 4.31 11.48 3.58
N SER A 13 5.15 11.77 4.52
CA SER A 13 5.69 10.89 5.58
C SER A 13 5.08 9.47 5.71
N GLY A 14 5.46 8.55 4.85
CA GLY A 14 4.95 7.16 4.81
C GLY A 14 3.75 6.94 3.89
N ILE A 15 3.23 7.96 3.24
CA ILE A 15 2.19 7.85 2.20
C ILE A 15 2.78 8.29 0.88
N PHE A 16 2.70 7.44 -0.11
CA PHE A 16 3.25 7.65 -1.43
C PHE A 16 2.21 7.36 -2.50
N LEU A 17 1.87 8.38 -3.28
CA LEU A 17 0.98 8.25 -4.43
C LEU A 17 1.77 8.33 -5.73
N SER A 18 1.47 7.46 -6.68
CA SER A 18 1.95 7.57 -8.06
C SER A 18 0.80 7.51 -9.05
N CYS A 19 0.83 8.44 -10.00
CA CYS A 19 -0.10 8.51 -11.11
C CYS A 19 0.67 8.56 -12.42
N PHE A 20 0.20 7.83 -13.43
CA PHE A 20 0.79 7.84 -14.76
C PHE A 20 -0.21 8.34 -15.79
N SER A 21 0.30 9.05 -16.77
CA SER A 21 -0.50 9.52 -17.88
C SER A 21 -0.53 8.59 -19.08
N ASP A 22 0.49 7.75 -19.37
CA ASP A 22 0.48 7.13 -20.71
C ASP A 22 1.06 5.73 -20.93
N TYR A 23 1.93 5.15 -20.11
CA TYR A 23 2.57 3.87 -20.45
C TYR A 23 2.83 2.99 -19.24
N SER A 24 3.12 1.71 -19.51
CA SER A 24 3.62 0.82 -18.46
C SER A 24 5.03 1.24 -18.07
N GLU A 25 5.25 1.44 -16.79
CA GLU A 25 6.58 1.66 -16.25
C GLU A 25 7.03 0.47 -15.42
N LYS A 26 8.25 0.05 -15.71
CA LYS A 26 8.94 -0.98 -14.96
C LYS A 26 9.87 -0.32 -13.94
N CYS A 27 9.72 -0.65 -12.68
CA CYS A 27 10.62 -0.17 -11.65
C CYS A 27 11.09 -1.30 -10.74
N ILE A 28 12.35 -1.21 -10.31
CA ILE A 28 12.86 -2.07 -9.24
C ILE A 28 12.54 -1.38 -7.93
N HIS A 29 11.81 -2.07 -7.06
CA HIS A 29 11.47 -1.57 -5.74
C HIS A 29 12.19 -2.38 -4.68
N ALA A 30 13.06 -1.72 -3.91
CA ALA A 30 13.59 -2.27 -2.69
C ALA A 30 12.67 -1.79 -1.56
N ALA A 31 11.96 -2.71 -0.92
CA ALA A 31 11.09 -2.41 0.20
C ALA A 31 11.88 -2.53 1.53
N PRO A 32 12.53 -1.46 2.03
CA PRO A 32 13.24 -1.52 3.31
C PRO A 32 12.25 -1.66 4.48
N GLU A 33 11.02 -1.24 4.30
CA GLU A 33 9.94 -1.30 5.27
C GLU A 33 8.74 -2.08 4.70
N HIS A 34 7.79 -2.43 5.55
CA HIS A 34 6.51 -3.01 5.11
C HIS A 34 5.70 -1.98 4.33
N VAL A 35 5.05 -2.43 3.26
CA VAL A 35 4.24 -1.57 2.39
C VAL A 35 2.87 -2.20 2.15
N LEU A 36 1.83 -1.39 2.26
CA LEU A 36 0.48 -1.73 1.83
C LEU A 36 0.17 -0.91 0.56
N VAL A 37 -0.03 -1.61 -0.55
CA VAL A 37 -0.30 -1.00 -1.86
C VAL A 37 -1.78 -1.15 -2.21
N TYR A 38 -2.37 -0.08 -2.73
CA TYR A 38 -3.73 -0.08 -3.26
C TYR A 38 -3.77 0.57 -4.65
N VAL A 39 -4.54 0.00 -5.55
CA VAL A 39 -4.71 0.50 -6.92
C VAL A 39 -6.09 1.13 -7.08
N TYR A 40 -6.12 2.42 -7.43
CA TYR A 40 -7.37 3.13 -7.72
C TYR A 40 -7.84 2.92 -9.16
N SER A 41 -6.92 2.93 -10.11
CA SER A 41 -7.18 2.74 -11.54
C SER A 41 -5.98 2.10 -12.25
N GLY A 42 -6.23 1.45 -13.38
CA GLY A 42 -5.22 0.65 -14.05
C GLY A 42 -4.94 -0.66 -13.31
N GLU A 43 -3.70 -1.12 -13.39
CA GLU A 43 -3.24 -2.31 -12.67
C GLU A 43 -1.77 -2.19 -12.25
N GLN A 44 -1.40 -2.92 -11.23
CA GLN A 44 -0.02 -3.07 -10.81
C GLN A 44 0.36 -4.55 -10.76
N VAL A 45 1.42 -4.90 -11.46
CA VAL A 45 1.99 -6.25 -11.42
C VAL A 45 3.24 -6.23 -10.57
N ILE A 46 3.34 -7.15 -9.62
CA ILE A 46 4.49 -7.30 -8.73
C ILE A 46 5.08 -8.67 -8.92
N GLU A 47 6.37 -8.73 -9.22
CA GLU A 47 7.13 -9.97 -9.38
C GLU A 47 8.14 -10.13 -8.25
N ASP A 48 8.08 -11.27 -7.57
CA ASP A 48 9.06 -11.73 -6.59
C ASP A 48 9.57 -13.10 -7.01
N ARG A 49 10.78 -13.16 -7.54
CA ARG A 49 11.39 -14.40 -8.07
C ARG A 49 10.47 -15.10 -9.08
N ASP A 50 9.86 -16.22 -8.67
CA ASP A 50 9.02 -17.06 -9.53
C ASP A 50 7.51 -16.76 -9.39
N LYS A 51 7.15 -15.81 -8.53
CA LYS A 51 5.76 -15.44 -8.28
C LYS A 51 5.43 -14.09 -8.88
N GLN A 52 4.29 -14.03 -9.52
CA GLN A 52 3.72 -12.80 -10.06
C GLN A 52 2.32 -12.59 -9.50
N ILE A 53 2.06 -11.40 -8.99
CA ILE A 53 0.76 -10.99 -8.47
C ILE A 53 0.31 -9.75 -9.22
N THR A 54 -0.93 -9.78 -9.70
CA THR A 54 -1.57 -8.61 -10.32
C THR A 54 -2.60 -8.03 -9.37
N ILE A 55 -2.49 -6.73 -9.11
CA ILE A 55 -3.41 -5.94 -8.31
C ILE A 55 -4.24 -5.09 -9.26
N GLN A 56 -5.53 -5.36 -9.30
CA GLN A 56 -6.49 -4.63 -10.13
C GLN A 56 -7.04 -3.40 -9.38
N ALA A 57 -7.72 -2.51 -10.10
CA ALA A 57 -8.43 -1.39 -9.48
C ALA A 57 -9.37 -1.86 -8.36
N GLY A 58 -9.28 -1.23 -7.20
CA GLY A 58 -10.03 -1.58 -5.99
C GLY A 58 -9.40 -2.69 -5.14
N GLU A 59 -8.27 -3.22 -5.54
CA GLU A 59 -7.55 -4.27 -4.80
C GLU A 59 -6.30 -3.73 -4.10
N CYS A 60 -5.83 -4.47 -3.11
CA CYS A 60 -4.60 -4.16 -2.39
C CYS A 60 -3.74 -5.40 -2.11
N ALA A 61 -2.48 -5.16 -1.84
CA ALA A 61 -1.54 -6.18 -1.41
C ALA A 61 -0.57 -5.64 -0.36
N PHE A 62 -0.18 -6.52 0.55
CA PHE A 62 0.85 -6.24 1.54
C PHE A 62 2.18 -6.81 1.06
N ILE A 63 3.24 -6.00 1.15
CA ILE A 63 4.60 -6.35 0.78
C ILE A 63 5.46 -6.35 2.04
N ARG A 64 6.09 -7.48 2.33
CA ARG A 64 7.02 -7.59 3.46
C ARG A 64 8.30 -6.81 3.19
N ARG A 65 8.86 -6.23 4.25
CA ARG A 65 10.15 -5.53 4.21
C ARG A 65 11.31 -6.45 3.80
N ASN A 66 12.41 -5.83 3.40
CA ASN A 66 13.67 -6.47 3.05
C ASN A 66 13.61 -7.37 1.80
N HIS A 67 12.68 -7.06 0.87
CA HIS A 67 12.58 -7.73 -0.40
C HIS A 67 12.82 -6.77 -1.56
N ARG A 68 13.48 -7.26 -2.59
CA ARG A 68 13.65 -6.56 -3.86
C ARG A 68 12.66 -7.14 -4.85
N LEU A 69 11.80 -6.29 -5.38
CA LEU A 69 10.69 -6.65 -6.24
C LEU A 69 10.77 -5.90 -7.57
N MET A 70 10.25 -6.51 -8.62
CA MET A 70 9.96 -5.83 -9.87
C MET A 70 8.50 -5.42 -9.87
N MET A 71 8.25 -4.15 -10.19
CA MET A 71 6.90 -3.61 -10.27
C MET A 71 6.63 -3.06 -11.66
N TYR A 72 5.47 -3.38 -12.18
CA TYR A 72 4.96 -2.85 -13.44
C TYR A 72 3.65 -2.13 -13.12
N LYS A 73 3.57 -0.89 -13.54
CA LYS A 73 2.37 -0.06 -13.39
C LYS A 73 1.81 0.16 -14.79
N ASN A 74 0.61 -0.30 -15.02
CA ASN A 74 -0.01 -0.33 -16.33
C ASN A 74 -1.33 0.45 -16.31
N SER A 75 -1.50 1.34 -17.30
CA SER A 75 -2.81 1.89 -17.62
C SER A 75 -3.65 0.85 -18.34
N LYS A 76 -4.96 0.88 -18.17
CA LYS A 76 -5.91 -0.01 -18.83
C LYS A 76 -6.85 0.77 -19.76
N GLY A 77 -6.68 0.61 -21.07
CA GLY A 77 -7.46 1.39 -22.04
C GLY A 77 -7.22 2.88 -21.83
N GLU A 78 -8.29 3.63 -21.63
CA GLU A 78 -8.24 5.06 -21.32
C GLU A 78 -8.02 5.36 -19.83
N GLU A 79 -8.09 4.34 -18.97
CA GLU A 79 -7.87 4.50 -17.53
C GLU A 79 -6.37 4.52 -17.22
N LEU A 80 -5.92 5.68 -16.79
CA LEU A 80 -4.53 5.88 -16.35
C LEU A 80 -4.27 5.14 -15.04
N TYR A 81 -3.04 4.68 -14.85
CA TYR A 81 -2.65 4.10 -13.58
C TYR A 81 -2.67 5.14 -12.47
N LYS A 82 -3.32 4.82 -11.36
CA LYS A 82 -3.27 5.55 -10.11
C LYS A 82 -3.18 4.57 -8.94
N GLY A 83 -2.12 4.65 -8.16
CA GLY A 83 -1.91 3.77 -7.01
C GLY A 83 -1.28 4.51 -5.84
N ILE A 84 -1.49 3.97 -4.66
CA ILE A 84 -0.99 4.52 -3.41
C ILE A 84 -0.31 3.44 -2.58
N SER A 85 0.74 3.84 -1.86
CA SER A 85 1.45 2.97 -0.92
C SER A 85 1.47 3.61 0.46
N LEU A 86 1.17 2.82 1.48
CA LEU A 86 1.40 3.16 2.88
C LEU A 86 2.62 2.40 3.36
N THR A 87 3.59 3.12 3.91
CA THR A 87 4.84 2.54 4.42
C THR A 87 4.84 2.54 5.94
N PHE A 88 5.11 1.38 6.53
CA PHE A 88 5.13 1.19 7.98
C PHE A 88 6.56 0.98 8.46
N ASN A 89 7.15 2.02 9.02
CA ASN A 89 8.51 1.93 9.55
C ASN A 89 8.55 1.25 10.92
N ARG A 90 9.73 0.75 11.29
CA ARG A 90 9.92 0.01 12.55
C ARG A 90 9.60 0.82 13.80
N THR A 91 9.94 2.10 13.82
CA THR A 91 9.70 2.99 14.97
C THR A 91 8.21 3.13 15.23
N MET A 92 7.44 3.36 14.16
CA MET A 92 5.98 3.46 14.24
C MET A 92 5.34 2.14 14.69
N LEU A 93 5.78 1.01 14.13
CA LEU A 93 5.27 -0.31 14.50
C LEU A 93 5.56 -0.63 15.97
N ARG A 94 6.77 -0.35 16.47
CA ARG A 94 7.11 -0.54 17.89
C ARG A 94 6.23 0.32 18.81
N ALA A 95 6.03 1.60 18.47
CA ALA A 95 5.17 2.49 19.22
C ALA A 95 3.71 2.02 19.21
N PHE A 96 3.23 1.51 18.09
CA PHE A 96 1.90 0.93 17.98
C PHE A 96 1.76 -0.30 18.88
N TYR A 97 2.65 -1.27 18.79
CA TYR A 97 2.60 -2.50 19.59
C TYR A 97 2.75 -2.26 21.08
N SER A 98 3.49 -1.25 21.51
CA SER A 98 3.63 -0.91 22.93
C SER A 98 2.30 -0.43 23.56
N ARG A 99 1.36 0.03 22.74
CA ARG A 99 0.04 0.51 23.16
C ARG A 99 -1.08 -0.49 22.91
N LEU A 100 -0.79 -1.58 22.22
CA LEU A 100 -1.79 -2.58 21.87
C LEU A 100 -2.23 -3.36 23.12
N ASN A 101 -3.52 -3.45 23.35
CA ASN A 101 -4.07 -4.26 24.43
C ASN A 101 -3.90 -5.75 24.11
N ARG A 102 -3.68 -6.58 25.15
CA ARG A 102 -3.55 -8.04 24.96
C ARG A 102 -4.80 -8.67 24.35
N SER A 103 -5.98 -8.10 24.58
CA SER A 103 -7.24 -8.54 23.98
C SER A 103 -7.31 -8.33 22.47
N ASP A 104 -6.53 -7.37 21.96
CA ASP A 104 -6.50 -7.03 20.54
C ASP A 104 -5.46 -7.86 19.76
N VAL A 105 -4.67 -8.67 20.48
CA VAL A 105 -3.69 -9.58 19.85
C VAL A 105 -4.43 -10.79 19.28
N PRO A 106 -4.31 -11.05 17.96
CA PRO A 106 -4.95 -12.20 17.33
C PRO A 106 -4.51 -13.53 17.98
N LYS A 107 -5.42 -14.48 18.05
CA LYS A 107 -5.10 -15.85 18.46
C LYS A 107 -4.10 -16.44 17.47
N LYS A 108 -3.27 -17.39 17.92
CA LYS A 108 -2.24 -18.04 17.09
C LYS A 108 -2.86 -18.63 15.83
N VAL A 109 -2.54 -18.00 14.71
CA VAL A 109 -2.86 -18.46 13.36
C VAL A 109 -1.53 -18.68 12.64
N PRO A 110 -1.41 -19.67 11.74
CA PRO A 110 -0.19 -19.87 10.98
C PRO A 110 0.25 -18.60 10.25
N VAL A 111 1.54 -18.30 10.31
CA VAL A 111 2.13 -17.14 9.62
C VAL A 111 2.31 -17.49 8.14
N SER A 112 1.91 -16.61 7.23
CA SER A 112 2.24 -16.76 5.81
C SER A 112 3.76 -16.64 5.61
N ASP A 113 4.33 -17.50 4.79
CA ASP A 113 5.73 -17.43 4.32
C ASP A 113 5.90 -16.55 3.07
N GLN A 114 4.79 -16.04 2.53
CA GLN A 114 4.79 -15.22 1.32
C GLN A 114 5.34 -13.81 1.59
N ASN A 115 6.09 -13.29 0.62
CA ASN A 115 6.62 -11.92 0.67
C ASN A 115 5.59 -10.89 0.20
N ILE A 116 4.65 -11.31 -0.64
CA ILE A 116 3.57 -10.50 -1.17
C ILE A 116 2.27 -11.22 -0.84
N ILE A 117 1.38 -10.55 -0.12
CA ILE A 117 0.10 -11.10 0.30
C ILE A 117 -1.01 -10.24 -0.28
N LYS A 118 -1.74 -10.77 -1.26
CA LYS A 118 -2.93 -10.09 -1.80
C LYS A 118 -4.04 -10.15 -0.76
N ILE A 119 -4.62 -9.01 -0.45
CA ILE A 119 -5.64 -8.87 0.58
C ILE A 119 -7.00 -8.86 -0.08
N THR A 120 -7.93 -9.68 0.42
CA THR A 120 -9.32 -9.67 -0.03
C THR A 120 -9.93 -8.29 0.22
N PRO A 121 -10.59 -7.66 -0.77
CA PRO A 121 -11.23 -6.38 -0.60
C PRO A 121 -12.23 -6.38 0.55
N ARG A 122 -12.14 -5.38 1.42
CA ARG A 122 -12.97 -5.19 2.59
C ARG A 122 -13.35 -3.72 2.73
N THR A 123 -14.48 -3.45 3.33
CA THR A 123 -15.01 -2.09 3.48
C THR A 123 -14.07 -1.17 4.26
N ASP A 124 -13.44 -1.65 5.32
CA ASP A 124 -12.49 -0.88 6.14
C ASP A 124 -11.25 -0.44 5.34
N ILE A 125 -10.67 -1.35 4.55
CA ILE A 125 -9.53 -1.05 3.69
C ILE A 125 -9.94 -0.09 2.58
N THR A 126 -11.04 -0.34 1.90
CA THR A 126 -11.55 0.55 0.85
C THR A 126 -11.82 1.95 1.38
N SER A 127 -12.46 2.07 2.55
CA SER A 127 -12.75 3.36 3.19
C SER A 127 -11.47 4.12 3.55
N LEU A 128 -10.45 3.42 4.06
CA LEU A 128 -9.16 4.02 4.34
C LEU A 128 -8.58 4.68 3.09
N PHE A 129 -8.47 3.93 2.00
CA PHE A 129 -7.85 4.43 0.77
C PHE A 129 -8.69 5.51 0.09
N GLN A 130 -10.00 5.41 0.12
CA GLN A 130 -10.89 6.48 -0.37
C GLN A 130 -10.72 7.77 0.45
N SER A 131 -10.51 7.69 1.75
CA SER A 131 -10.29 8.85 2.61
C SER A 131 -8.97 9.58 2.35
N LEU A 132 -8.05 8.97 1.62
CA LEU A 132 -6.76 9.58 1.25
C LEU A 132 -6.82 10.38 -0.06
N THR A 133 -7.84 10.17 -0.88
CA THR A 133 -7.94 10.82 -2.19
C THR A 133 -7.95 12.35 -2.15
N PRO A 134 -8.60 13.03 -1.17
CA PRO A 134 -8.59 14.50 -1.09
C PRO A 134 -7.18 15.09 -0.98
N TYR A 135 -6.25 14.40 -0.34
CA TYR A 135 -4.87 14.87 -0.20
C TYR A 135 -4.11 14.92 -1.54
N PHE A 136 -4.59 14.20 -2.53
CA PHE A 136 -3.98 14.13 -3.86
C PHE A 136 -4.78 14.90 -4.91
N ASP A 137 -6.10 14.78 -4.87
CA ASP A 137 -6.99 15.39 -5.86
C ASP A 137 -7.14 16.90 -5.60
N ASP A 138 -7.20 17.31 -4.34
CA ASP A 138 -7.39 18.70 -3.93
C ASP A 138 -6.07 19.40 -3.55
N ASN A 139 -4.93 18.73 -3.64
CA ASN A 139 -3.60 19.24 -3.24
C ASN A 139 -3.54 19.73 -1.78
N VAL A 140 -4.37 19.19 -0.91
CA VAL A 140 -4.39 19.50 0.52
C VAL A 140 -3.39 18.60 1.24
N LYS A 141 -2.26 19.17 1.68
CA LYS A 141 -1.27 18.41 2.45
C LYS A 141 -1.85 18.03 3.82
N PRO A 142 -1.89 16.74 4.20
CA PRO A 142 -2.28 16.34 5.56
C PRO A 142 -1.24 16.80 6.58
N THR A 143 -1.69 17.09 7.81
CA THR A 143 -0.77 17.30 8.94
C THR A 143 -0.05 15.99 9.28
N ASP A 144 1.09 16.07 9.94
CA ASP A 144 1.83 14.89 10.39
C ASP A 144 0.97 14.01 11.33
N SER A 145 0.17 14.63 12.19
CA SER A 145 -0.76 13.91 13.06
C SER A 145 -1.81 13.12 12.28
N VAL A 146 -2.41 13.71 11.26
CA VAL A 146 -3.38 13.02 10.39
C VAL A 146 -2.70 11.90 9.61
N THR A 147 -1.50 12.14 9.08
CA THR A 147 -0.72 11.09 8.39
C THR A 147 -0.48 9.89 9.31
N GLN A 148 -0.06 10.13 10.55
CA GLN A 148 0.16 9.07 11.54
C GLN A 148 -1.14 8.30 11.86
N LEU A 149 -2.27 9.00 12.01
CA LEU A 149 -3.57 8.35 12.23
C LEU A 149 -3.97 7.46 11.05
N LYS A 150 -3.75 7.90 9.82
CA LYS A 150 -4.04 7.11 8.61
C LYS A 150 -3.16 5.86 8.52
N LEU A 151 -1.88 5.96 8.85
CA LEU A 151 -1.00 4.81 8.91
C LEU A 151 -1.42 3.82 10.01
N GLN A 152 -1.83 4.29 11.18
CA GLN A 152 -2.36 3.44 12.25
C GLN A 152 -3.65 2.74 11.82
N GLU A 153 -4.56 3.44 11.15
CA GLU A 153 -5.77 2.85 10.57
C GLU A 153 -5.42 1.70 9.62
N GLY A 154 -4.39 1.87 8.79
CA GLY A 154 -3.85 0.81 7.93
C GLY A 154 -3.35 -0.41 8.70
N ILE A 155 -2.65 -0.22 9.82
CA ILE A 155 -2.19 -1.31 10.68
C ILE A 155 -3.39 -2.06 11.28
N TYR A 156 -4.40 -1.36 11.81
CA TYR A 156 -5.60 -2.01 12.33
C TYR A 156 -6.36 -2.78 11.25
N ALA A 157 -6.47 -2.23 10.06
CA ALA A 157 -7.10 -2.92 8.94
C ALA A 157 -6.37 -4.22 8.58
N LEU A 158 -5.03 -4.24 8.62
CA LEU A 158 -4.23 -5.45 8.44
C LEU A 158 -4.45 -6.45 9.56
N LEU A 159 -4.44 -6.03 10.82
CA LEU A 159 -4.65 -6.92 11.96
C LEU A 159 -6.06 -7.54 11.99
N ASN A 160 -7.05 -6.85 11.44
CA ASN A 160 -8.42 -7.34 11.31
C ASN A 160 -8.65 -8.24 10.09
N SER A 161 -7.64 -8.41 9.24
CA SER A 161 -7.77 -9.28 8.08
C SER A 161 -7.75 -10.76 8.48
N SER A 162 -8.21 -11.63 7.58
CA SER A 162 -8.16 -13.09 7.77
C SER A 162 -6.74 -13.65 7.79
N ASP A 163 -5.78 -12.91 7.23
CA ASP A 163 -4.37 -13.26 7.26
C ASP A 163 -3.74 -12.81 8.58
N ASN A 164 -2.82 -13.61 9.09
CA ASN A 164 -2.14 -13.27 10.33
C ASN A 164 -0.96 -12.34 10.09
N PHE A 165 -1.21 -11.05 10.09
CA PHE A 165 -0.17 -10.03 9.93
C PHE A 165 0.58 -9.71 11.24
N PHE A 166 0.03 -10.06 12.39
CA PHE A 166 0.61 -9.69 13.69
C PHE A 166 2.07 -10.10 13.86
N PRO A 167 2.50 -11.34 13.54
CA PRO A 167 3.91 -11.72 13.68
C PRO A 167 4.81 -11.19 12.56
N ILE A 168 4.21 -10.67 11.47
CA ILE A 168 4.93 -10.18 10.29
C ILE A 168 5.28 -8.71 10.44
N LEU A 169 4.39 -7.94 11.03
CA LEU A 169 4.56 -6.53 11.30
C LEU A 169 5.52 -6.32 12.46
#